data_d8b115e9c326e2e6d55eb60476e4c153
#
_entry.id   d8b115e9c326e2e6d55eb60476e4c153
#
_cell.length_a   1.000
_cell.length_b   1.000
_cell.length_c   1.000
_cell.angle_alpha   90.00
_cell.angle_beta   90.00
_cell.angle_gamma   90.00
#
_symmetry.space_group_name_H-M   'P 1'
#
loop_
_entity.id
_entity.type
_entity.pdbx_description
1 polymer ?
#
loop_
_entity_poly.entity_id
_entity_poly.type
_entity_poly.pdbx_seq_one_letter_code
_entity_poly.pdbx_strand_id
1 'polypeptide(L)'
;MYKRQINTPNRGLGDATLQLIYKLSRTQNISLFEAAKKLIMSDDLKPQVNRALLKFIDDITRWRSIHLDMQPDALAEVILEESGYVTMWQTHKSPEAPGRLENIKELVTAIGEFETLSGFLEHISLVMDNETQPTDGEVTLMTLHAAKGLEFDTVFLPGWEEGIFPSQRTLEENGGAGLEEERRLAYVGITRARRKLFISFAANRRIHGLWQSAIPSRFISELPEN
;
A
#
# COMPACT_ATOMS: atom_id res chain seq x y z
N MET A 1 12.61 11.93 -5.96
CA MET A 1 11.60 11.58 -6.98
C MET A 1 11.61 10.08 -7.16
N TYR A 2 10.52 9.40 -6.82
CA TYR A 2 10.41 7.95 -6.93
C TYR A 2 9.74 7.55 -8.27
N LYS A 3 10.13 6.38 -8.81
CA LYS A 3 9.60 5.85 -10.08
C LYS A 3 8.06 5.86 -10.14
N ARG A 4 7.39 5.58 -9.00
CA ARG A 4 5.93 5.58 -8.92
C ARG A 4 5.31 6.96 -9.09
N GLN A 5 5.91 8.00 -8.52
CA GLN A 5 5.34 9.37 -8.54
C GLN A 5 5.36 9.99 -9.92
N ILE A 6 6.44 9.82 -10.67
CA ILE A 6 6.62 10.47 -11.97
C ILE A 6 5.65 9.94 -13.04
N ASN A 7 5.22 8.68 -12.94
CA ASN A 7 4.37 8.01 -13.93
C ASN A 7 3.07 7.41 -13.33
N THR A 8 2.64 7.92 -12.18
CA THR A 8 1.32 7.63 -11.61
C THR A 8 0.63 8.94 -11.28
N PRO A 9 -0.43 9.30 -12.00
CA PRO A 9 -1.00 8.66 -13.20
C PRO A 9 -0.04 8.51 -14.37
N ASN A 10 -0.39 7.63 -15.32
CA ASN A 10 0.46 7.37 -16.47
C ASN A 10 0.64 8.62 -17.34
N ARG A 11 1.89 9.08 -17.49
CA ARG A 11 2.29 10.24 -18.29
C ARG A 11 3.10 9.86 -19.53
N GLY A 12 3.20 8.57 -19.84
CA GLY A 12 4.01 8.09 -20.96
C GLY A 12 5.53 8.17 -20.71
N LEU A 13 5.94 8.33 -19.46
CA LEU A 13 7.36 8.36 -19.07
C LEU A 13 7.84 6.93 -18.80
N GLY A 14 8.29 6.24 -19.87
CA GLY A 14 8.75 4.86 -19.81
C GLY A 14 10.10 4.67 -19.08
N ASP A 15 10.46 3.39 -18.89
CA ASP A 15 11.68 3.01 -18.16
C ASP A 15 12.95 3.61 -18.77
N ALA A 16 13.03 3.74 -20.10
CA ALA A 16 14.17 4.37 -20.77
C ALA A 16 14.39 5.81 -20.31
N THR A 17 13.32 6.61 -20.19
CA THR A 17 13.39 7.99 -19.70
C THR A 17 13.86 8.02 -18.23
N LEU A 18 13.35 7.11 -17.41
CA LEU A 18 13.76 7.00 -16.01
C LEU A 18 15.25 6.64 -15.89
N GLN A 19 15.75 5.72 -16.72
CA GLN A 19 17.17 5.36 -16.74
C GLN A 19 18.06 6.55 -17.13
N LEU A 20 17.64 7.39 -18.08
CA LEU A 20 18.37 8.61 -18.43
C LEU A 20 18.44 9.58 -17.25
N ILE A 21 17.33 9.80 -16.54
CA ILE A 21 17.29 10.65 -15.34
C ILE A 21 18.22 10.09 -14.25
N TYR A 22 18.17 8.77 -13.97
CA TYR A 22 19.03 8.14 -12.97
C TYR A 22 20.53 8.22 -13.36
N LYS A 23 20.83 7.98 -14.63
CA LYS A 23 22.21 8.08 -15.14
C LYS A 23 22.75 9.49 -14.95
N LEU A 24 21.99 10.51 -15.37
CA LEU A 24 22.39 11.92 -15.26
C LEU A 24 22.53 12.33 -13.79
N SER A 25 21.60 11.96 -12.92
CA SER A 25 21.67 12.21 -11.49
C SER A 25 22.94 11.66 -10.85
N ARG A 26 23.29 10.40 -11.15
CA ARG A 26 24.50 9.75 -10.63
C ARG A 26 25.79 10.36 -11.19
N THR A 27 25.83 10.62 -12.51
CA THR A 27 27.03 11.16 -13.17
C THR A 27 27.36 12.57 -12.66
N GLN A 28 26.33 13.38 -12.39
CA GLN A 28 26.52 14.76 -11.94
C GLN A 28 26.37 14.96 -10.44
N ASN A 29 26.08 13.89 -9.69
CA ASN A 29 25.81 13.92 -8.24
C ASN A 29 24.75 14.97 -7.84
N ILE A 30 23.65 15.00 -8.59
CA ILE A 30 22.51 15.92 -8.38
C ILE A 30 21.24 15.13 -8.09
N SER A 31 20.22 15.81 -7.54
CA SER A 31 18.93 15.17 -7.28
C SER A 31 18.26 14.70 -8.58
N LEU A 32 17.36 13.71 -8.49
CA LEU A 32 16.59 13.23 -9.65
C LEU A 32 15.72 14.35 -10.25
N PHE A 33 15.26 15.29 -9.44
CA PHE A 33 14.49 16.44 -9.88
C PHE A 33 15.34 17.39 -10.73
N GLU A 34 16.55 17.72 -10.27
CA GLU A 34 17.47 18.57 -11.03
C GLU A 34 18.00 17.85 -12.31
N ALA A 35 18.19 16.54 -12.24
CA ALA A 35 18.53 15.76 -13.42
C ALA A 35 17.41 15.79 -14.47
N ALA A 36 16.14 15.67 -14.03
CA ALA A 36 14.99 15.79 -14.91
C ALA A 36 14.88 17.18 -15.57
N LYS A 37 15.12 18.27 -14.82
CA LYS A 37 15.18 19.62 -15.36
C LYS A 37 16.27 19.77 -16.44
N LYS A 38 17.46 19.24 -16.19
CA LYS A 38 18.55 19.31 -17.18
C LYS A 38 18.24 18.48 -18.42
N LEU A 39 17.61 17.32 -18.24
CA LEU A 39 17.25 16.44 -19.35
C LEU A 39 16.22 17.08 -20.29
N ILE A 40 15.29 17.88 -19.77
CA ILE A 40 14.31 18.65 -20.58
C ILE A 40 15.01 19.65 -21.52
N MET A 41 16.14 20.20 -21.10
CA MET A 41 16.95 21.16 -21.87
C MET A 41 17.89 20.50 -22.88
N SER A 42 17.97 19.15 -22.88
CA SER A 42 18.75 18.39 -23.84
C SER A 42 17.89 17.87 -24.98
N ASP A 43 18.51 17.52 -26.10
CA ASP A 43 17.84 16.92 -27.26
C ASP A 43 17.67 15.40 -27.13
N ASP A 44 17.93 14.83 -25.93
CA ASP A 44 17.92 13.37 -25.71
C ASP A 44 16.51 12.75 -25.61
N LEU A 45 15.48 13.59 -25.50
CA LEU A 45 14.10 13.15 -25.32
C LEU A 45 13.25 13.37 -26.57
N LYS A 46 12.38 12.39 -26.88
CA LYS A 46 11.35 12.60 -27.90
C LYS A 46 10.43 13.75 -27.50
N PRO A 47 9.91 14.56 -28.45
CA PRO A 47 9.12 15.77 -28.15
C PRO A 47 7.90 15.51 -27.23
N GLN A 48 7.22 14.38 -27.36
CA GLN A 48 6.08 14.02 -26.52
C GLN A 48 6.51 13.71 -25.08
N VAL A 49 7.62 13.00 -24.90
CA VAL A 49 8.17 12.65 -23.59
C VAL A 49 8.70 13.91 -22.90
N ASN A 50 9.38 14.78 -23.64
CA ASN A 50 9.88 16.06 -23.14
C ASN A 50 8.71 16.93 -22.61
N ARG A 51 7.62 17.09 -23.39
CA ARG A 51 6.43 17.84 -22.94
C ARG A 51 5.80 17.26 -21.67
N ALA A 52 5.69 15.95 -21.58
CA ALA A 52 5.13 15.28 -20.39
C ALA A 52 6.01 15.48 -19.15
N LEU A 53 7.33 15.38 -19.32
CA LEU A 53 8.30 15.61 -18.25
C LEU A 53 8.32 17.07 -17.82
N LEU A 54 8.30 18.01 -18.77
CA LEU A 54 8.23 19.45 -18.52
C LEU A 54 6.99 19.80 -17.70
N LYS A 55 5.81 19.35 -18.15
CA LYS A 55 4.57 19.57 -17.41
C LYS A 55 4.67 19.07 -15.96
N PHE A 56 5.20 17.87 -15.74
CA PHE A 56 5.37 17.32 -14.39
C PHE A 56 6.32 18.16 -13.52
N ILE A 57 7.42 18.66 -14.09
CA ILE A 57 8.36 19.52 -13.38
C ILE A 57 7.75 20.89 -13.05
N ASP A 58 6.98 21.46 -13.98
CA ASP A 58 6.27 22.72 -13.77
C ASP A 58 5.20 22.58 -12.68
N ASP A 59 4.42 21.50 -12.70
CA ASP A 59 3.43 21.21 -11.66
C ASP A 59 4.09 21.14 -10.26
N ILE A 60 5.15 20.37 -10.11
CA ILE A 60 5.91 20.27 -8.85
C ILE A 60 6.48 21.63 -8.42
N THR A 61 7.02 22.39 -9.36
CA THR A 61 7.61 23.70 -9.07
C THR A 61 6.54 24.67 -8.56
N ARG A 62 5.37 24.67 -9.20
CA ARG A 62 4.22 25.49 -8.81
C ARG A 62 3.68 25.08 -7.44
N TRP A 63 3.47 23.78 -7.17
CA TRP A 63 3.02 23.31 -5.85
C TRP A 63 4.02 23.69 -4.75
N ARG A 64 5.33 23.65 -5.05
CA ARG A 64 6.37 24.15 -4.13
C ARG A 64 6.30 25.66 -3.89
N SER A 65 5.83 26.45 -4.82
CA SER A 65 5.71 27.90 -4.61
C SER A 65 4.50 28.29 -3.75
N ILE A 66 3.42 27.51 -3.82
CA ILE A 66 2.16 27.81 -3.10
C ILE A 66 2.05 27.11 -1.72
N HIS A 67 2.95 26.17 -1.39
CA HIS A 67 2.80 25.33 -0.20
C HIS A 67 2.89 26.08 1.13
N LEU A 68 3.53 27.25 1.16
CA LEU A 68 3.64 28.09 2.37
C LEU A 68 2.40 28.97 2.57
N ASP A 69 1.62 29.19 1.52
CA ASP A 69 0.45 30.08 1.52
C ASP A 69 -0.88 29.31 1.63
N MET A 70 -0.81 27.97 1.67
CA MET A 70 -1.99 27.10 1.72
C MET A 70 -1.99 26.20 2.94
N GLN A 71 -3.19 25.89 3.45
CA GLN A 71 -3.36 24.85 4.45
C GLN A 71 -2.95 23.47 3.87
N PRO A 72 -2.40 22.56 4.68
CA PRO A 72 -1.87 21.28 4.20
C PRO A 72 -2.89 20.41 3.46
N ASP A 73 -4.12 20.36 3.94
CA ASP A 73 -5.24 19.63 3.33
C ASP A 73 -5.64 20.24 1.98
N ALA A 74 -5.80 21.56 1.89
CA ALA A 74 -6.09 22.25 0.66
C ALA A 74 -4.98 22.08 -0.39
N LEU A 75 -3.72 22.08 0.03
CA LEU A 75 -2.59 21.77 -0.85
C LEU A 75 -2.65 20.31 -1.34
N ALA A 76 -2.99 19.36 -0.47
CA ALA A 76 -3.14 17.97 -0.84
C ALA A 76 -4.26 17.78 -1.87
N GLU A 77 -5.43 18.42 -1.69
CA GLU A 77 -6.53 18.41 -2.66
C GLU A 77 -6.09 18.93 -4.03
N VAL A 78 -5.44 20.10 -4.07
CA VAL A 78 -4.91 20.67 -5.31
C VAL A 78 -3.97 19.71 -6.03
N ILE A 79 -3.03 19.12 -5.30
CA ILE A 79 -2.07 18.14 -5.87
C ILE A 79 -2.79 16.91 -6.41
N LEU A 80 -3.74 16.35 -5.66
CA LEU A 80 -4.50 15.16 -6.03
C LEU A 80 -5.35 15.38 -7.30
N GLU A 81 -5.99 16.54 -7.42
CA GLU A 81 -6.79 16.92 -8.59
C GLU A 81 -5.93 17.21 -9.82
N GLU A 82 -4.99 18.12 -9.68
CA GLU A 82 -4.18 18.61 -10.82
C GLU A 82 -3.20 17.58 -11.35
N SER A 83 -2.70 16.67 -10.49
CA SER A 83 -1.92 15.51 -10.93
C SER A 83 -2.74 14.51 -11.75
N GLY A 84 -4.08 14.59 -11.69
CA GLY A 84 -5.00 13.64 -12.29
C GLY A 84 -5.14 12.32 -11.50
N TYR A 85 -4.65 12.27 -10.26
CA TYR A 85 -4.68 11.04 -9.47
C TYR A 85 -6.11 10.63 -9.08
N VAL A 86 -6.93 11.59 -8.67
CA VAL A 86 -8.36 11.35 -8.38
C VAL A 86 -9.10 10.91 -9.64
N THR A 87 -8.92 11.61 -10.77
CA THR A 87 -9.54 11.27 -12.05
C THR A 87 -9.15 9.87 -12.52
N MET A 88 -7.90 9.47 -12.32
CA MET A 88 -7.43 8.11 -12.62
C MET A 88 -8.26 7.06 -11.87
N TRP A 89 -8.50 7.22 -10.57
CA TRP A 89 -9.29 6.27 -9.79
C TRP A 89 -10.78 6.35 -10.10
N GLN A 90 -11.34 7.54 -10.38
CA GLN A 90 -12.74 7.70 -10.80
C GLN A 90 -13.06 6.98 -12.11
N THR A 91 -12.10 6.91 -13.02
CA THR A 91 -12.25 6.25 -14.32
C THR A 91 -11.81 4.78 -14.31
N HIS A 92 -11.17 4.33 -13.25
CA HIS A 92 -10.67 2.96 -13.13
C HIS A 92 -11.81 1.98 -12.85
N LYS A 93 -11.88 0.89 -13.63
CA LYS A 93 -12.97 -0.09 -13.58
C LYS A 93 -12.75 -1.22 -12.56
N SER A 94 -11.72 -1.16 -11.71
CA SER A 94 -11.50 -2.21 -10.71
C SER A 94 -12.46 -2.09 -9.54
N PRO A 95 -12.82 -3.22 -8.90
CA PRO A 95 -13.63 -3.22 -7.68
C PRO A 95 -13.00 -2.44 -6.51
N GLU A 96 -11.69 -2.20 -6.56
CA GLU A 96 -10.94 -1.48 -5.52
C GLU A 96 -11.04 0.05 -5.65
N ALA A 97 -11.45 0.56 -6.82
CA ALA A 97 -11.43 2.00 -7.09
C ALA A 97 -12.27 2.83 -6.10
N PRO A 98 -13.50 2.44 -5.70
CA PRO A 98 -14.26 3.17 -4.70
C PRO A 98 -13.55 3.25 -3.34
N GLY A 99 -12.96 2.15 -2.87
CA GLY A 99 -12.20 2.13 -1.62
C GLY A 99 -10.94 2.99 -1.68
N ARG A 100 -10.27 3.05 -2.84
CA ARG A 100 -9.13 3.96 -3.04
C ARG A 100 -9.54 5.43 -2.97
N LEU A 101 -10.69 5.79 -3.52
CA LEU A 101 -11.21 7.16 -3.45
C LEU A 101 -11.60 7.54 -2.01
N GLU A 102 -12.14 6.60 -1.24
CA GLU A 102 -12.45 6.84 0.18
C GLU A 102 -11.17 7.04 1.00
N ASN A 103 -10.16 6.19 0.83
CA ASN A 103 -8.85 6.35 1.49
C ASN A 103 -8.18 7.70 1.14
N ILE A 104 -8.38 8.22 -0.08
CA ILE A 104 -7.88 9.55 -0.45
C ILE A 104 -8.57 10.64 0.37
N LYS A 105 -9.89 10.56 0.56
CA LYS A 105 -10.63 11.52 1.38
C LYS A 105 -10.20 11.46 2.85
N GLU A 106 -10.06 10.24 3.39
CA GLU A 106 -9.56 10.04 4.75
C GLU A 106 -8.16 10.63 4.92
N LEU A 107 -7.27 10.43 3.94
CA LEU A 107 -5.93 11.02 3.95
C LEU A 107 -5.98 12.55 3.99
N VAL A 108 -6.80 13.19 3.16
CA VAL A 108 -6.96 14.65 3.15
C VAL A 108 -7.50 15.14 4.48
N THR A 109 -8.50 14.47 5.04
CA THR A 109 -9.04 14.78 6.38
C THR A 109 -7.97 14.68 7.47
N ALA A 110 -7.19 13.60 7.46
CA ALA A 110 -6.10 13.40 8.43
C ALA A 110 -4.99 14.46 8.30
N ILE A 111 -4.66 14.90 7.08
CA ILE A 111 -3.71 15.98 6.85
C ILE A 111 -4.22 17.29 7.45
N GLY A 112 -5.54 17.56 7.38
CA GLY A 112 -6.18 18.76 7.92
C GLY A 112 -6.16 18.87 9.45
N GLU A 113 -5.84 17.79 10.17
CA GLU A 113 -5.63 17.83 11.61
C GLU A 113 -4.30 18.49 12.02
N PHE A 114 -3.41 18.77 11.06
CA PHE A 114 -2.08 19.34 11.30
C PHE A 114 -1.97 20.74 10.74
N GLU A 115 -1.33 21.62 11.52
CA GLU A 115 -1.08 23.01 11.09
C GLU A 115 -0.08 23.10 9.93
N THR A 116 0.83 22.13 9.81
CA THR A 116 1.86 22.11 8.77
C THR A 116 2.04 20.71 8.17
N LEU A 117 2.41 20.67 6.90
CA LEU A 117 2.75 19.43 6.21
C LEU A 117 3.95 18.72 6.88
N SER A 118 4.92 19.47 7.40
CA SER A 118 6.06 18.90 8.14
C SER A 118 5.61 18.17 9.41
N GLY A 119 4.69 18.78 10.17
CA GLY A 119 4.12 18.14 11.36
C GLY A 119 3.39 16.84 11.06
N PHE A 120 2.60 16.80 9.97
CA PHE A 120 1.98 15.57 9.49
C PHE A 120 3.03 14.50 9.12
N LEU A 121 4.06 14.87 8.35
CA LEU A 121 5.11 13.93 7.94
C LEU A 121 5.94 13.41 9.11
N GLU A 122 6.24 14.22 10.11
CA GLU A 122 6.89 13.80 11.35
C GLU A 122 6.02 12.82 12.12
N HIS A 123 4.73 13.11 12.26
CA HIS A 123 3.79 12.19 12.91
C HIS A 123 3.74 10.82 12.21
N ILE A 124 3.59 10.79 10.88
CA ILE A 124 3.60 9.54 10.12
C ILE A 124 4.93 8.78 10.27
N SER A 125 6.06 9.48 10.29
CA SER A 125 7.37 8.85 10.49
C SER A 125 7.46 8.19 11.86
N LEU A 126 6.99 8.86 12.92
CA LEU A 126 6.96 8.31 14.27
C LEU A 126 6.03 7.09 14.40
N VAL A 127 4.86 7.13 13.76
CA VAL A 127 3.93 5.98 13.73
C VAL A 127 4.58 4.79 13.04
N MET A 128 5.21 5.00 11.88
CA MET A 128 5.88 3.94 11.12
C MET A 128 7.10 3.37 11.86
N ASP A 129 7.85 4.19 12.58
CA ASP A 129 9.00 3.75 13.39
C ASP A 129 8.54 2.94 14.61
N ASN A 130 7.43 3.30 15.24
CA ASN A 130 6.84 2.57 16.36
C ASN A 130 6.28 1.20 15.93
N GLU A 131 5.76 1.06 14.70
CA GLU A 131 5.32 -0.23 14.15
C GLU A 131 6.47 -1.23 13.94
N THR A 132 7.71 -0.75 13.89
CA THR A 132 8.89 -1.61 13.64
C THR A 132 9.60 -2.10 14.90
N GLN A 133 9.26 -1.59 16.09
CA GLN A 133 9.84 -2.05 17.35
C GLN A 133 8.77 -2.67 18.26
N PRO A 134 8.76 -4.02 18.43
CA PRO A 134 7.90 -4.64 19.44
C PRO A 134 8.32 -4.14 20.81
N THR A 135 7.45 -3.42 21.50
CA THR A 135 7.63 -3.08 22.92
C THR A 135 7.29 -4.28 23.77
N ASP A 136 8.13 -4.57 24.78
CA ASP A 136 7.88 -5.66 25.73
C ASP A 136 6.51 -5.47 26.41
N GLY A 137 5.65 -6.49 26.28
CA GLY A 137 4.32 -6.52 26.88
C GLY A 137 3.16 -6.20 25.95
N GLU A 138 3.38 -5.93 24.67
CA GLU A 138 2.34 -5.68 23.67
C GLU A 138 1.92 -6.93 22.93
N VAL A 139 0.65 -6.97 22.50
CA VAL A 139 0.12 -7.98 21.58
C VAL A 139 0.23 -7.48 20.16
N THR A 140 1.01 -8.17 19.33
CA THR A 140 1.18 -7.83 17.93
C THR A 140 0.02 -8.41 17.10
N LEU A 141 -0.71 -7.56 16.39
CA LEU A 141 -1.76 -7.97 15.44
C LEU A 141 -1.27 -7.77 14.00
N MET A 142 -1.33 -8.84 13.21
CA MET A 142 -0.88 -8.80 11.82
C MET A 142 -1.60 -9.82 10.94
N THR A 143 -1.44 -9.71 9.62
CA THR A 143 -1.90 -10.75 8.70
C THR A 143 -0.90 -11.91 8.64
N LEU A 144 -1.37 -13.09 8.21
CA LEU A 144 -0.49 -14.27 8.01
C LEU A 144 0.62 -13.98 6.98
N HIS A 145 0.35 -13.19 5.95
CA HIS A 145 1.37 -12.78 4.98
C HIS A 145 2.47 -11.92 5.60
N ALA A 146 2.09 -10.98 6.46
CA ALA A 146 3.04 -10.13 7.17
C ALA A 146 3.89 -10.91 8.19
N ALA A 147 3.36 -12.02 8.72
CA ALA A 147 4.06 -12.87 9.68
C ALA A 147 5.19 -13.72 9.06
N LYS A 148 5.34 -13.75 7.74
CA LYS A 148 6.38 -14.53 7.07
C LYS A 148 7.77 -14.06 7.48
N GLY A 149 8.56 -15.00 8.04
CA GLY A 149 9.92 -14.71 8.53
C GLY A 149 9.99 -14.25 9.98
N LEU A 150 8.86 -13.94 10.63
CA LEU A 150 8.80 -13.62 12.05
C LEU A 150 8.49 -14.86 12.87
N GLU A 151 8.75 -14.82 14.19
CA GLU A 151 8.45 -15.89 15.12
C GLU A 151 8.06 -15.31 16.49
N PHE A 152 7.10 -15.96 17.17
CA PHE A 152 6.55 -15.53 18.45
C PHE A 152 6.43 -16.71 19.41
N ASP A 153 6.60 -16.49 20.70
CA ASP A 153 6.44 -17.55 21.70
C ASP A 153 5.04 -18.14 21.73
N THR A 154 4.03 -17.28 21.57
CA THR A 154 2.62 -17.67 21.54
C THR A 154 1.94 -17.02 20.33
N VAL A 155 1.19 -17.81 19.58
CA VAL A 155 0.46 -17.36 18.40
C VAL A 155 -1.01 -17.76 18.52
N PHE A 156 -1.90 -16.82 18.23
CA PHE A 156 -3.33 -17.03 18.10
C PHE A 156 -3.74 -16.87 16.64
N LEU A 157 -4.37 -17.90 16.07
CA LEU A 157 -4.88 -17.93 14.71
C LEU A 157 -6.42 -18.00 14.76
N PRO A 158 -7.12 -16.87 14.88
CA PRO A 158 -8.57 -16.84 14.88
C PRO A 158 -9.16 -16.93 13.48
N GLY A 159 -10.43 -17.33 13.38
CA GLY A 159 -11.17 -17.29 12.11
C GLY A 159 -10.84 -18.43 11.16
N TRP A 160 -10.44 -19.59 11.66
CA TRP A 160 -10.25 -20.79 10.84
C TRP A 160 -11.60 -21.41 10.45
N GLU A 161 -12.26 -20.77 9.48
CA GLU A 161 -13.62 -21.07 9.03
C GLU A 161 -13.66 -21.13 7.50
N GLU A 162 -14.41 -22.06 6.93
CA GLU A 162 -14.65 -22.14 5.49
C GLU A 162 -15.20 -20.79 4.97
N GLY A 163 -14.63 -20.31 3.87
CA GLY A 163 -14.97 -19.03 3.27
C GLY A 163 -14.19 -17.83 3.83
N ILE A 164 -13.61 -17.95 5.04
CA ILE A 164 -12.69 -16.95 5.62
C ILE A 164 -11.25 -17.42 5.42
N PHE A 165 -10.94 -18.63 5.89
CA PHE A 165 -9.65 -19.28 5.71
C PHE A 165 -9.81 -20.80 5.57
N PRO A 166 -9.72 -21.34 4.33
CA PRO A 166 -9.35 -20.68 3.07
C PRO A 166 -10.36 -19.63 2.62
N SER A 167 -9.84 -18.55 1.97
CA SER A 167 -10.66 -17.47 1.46
C SER A 167 -11.57 -17.94 0.32
N GLN A 168 -12.87 -17.69 0.42
CA GLN A 168 -13.84 -18.00 -0.65
C GLN A 168 -13.43 -17.37 -1.98
N ARG A 169 -13.00 -16.12 -1.95
CA ARG A 169 -12.55 -15.40 -3.14
C ARG A 169 -11.36 -16.07 -3.82
N THR A 170 -10.37 -16.49 -3.05
CA THR A 170 -9.18 -17.17 -3.57
C THR A 170 -9.55 -18.50 -4.26
N LEU A 171 -10.51 -19.22 -3.68
CA LEU A 171 -11.00 -20.47 -4.26
C LEU A 171 -11.78 -20.24 -5.56
N GLU A 172 -12.60 -19.20 -5.63
CA GLU A 172 -13.39 -18.84 -6.82
C GLU A 172 -12.50 -18.35 -7.97
N GLU A 173 -11.49 -17.52 -7.67
CA GLU A 173 -10.59 -16.98 -8.68
C GLU A 173 -9.55 -17.99 -9.20
N ASN A 174 -9.02 -18.86 -8.35
CA ASN A 174 -7.85 -19.70 -8.64
C ASN A 174 -8.10 -21.22 -8.44
N GLY A 175 -9.28 -21.63 -8.02
CA GLY A 175 -9.64 -23.03 -7.85
C GLY A 175 -8.66 -23.81 -6.95
N GLY A 176 -8.21 -24.98 -7.44
CA GLY A 176 -7.28 -25.82 -6.69
C GLY A 176 -5.92 -25.19 -6.43
N ALA A 177 -5.41 -24.37 -7.33
CA ALA A 177 -4.14 -23.64 -7.11
C ALA A 177 -4.28 -22.62 -5.98
N GLY A 178 -5.44 -21.94 -5.90
CA GLY A 178 -5.75 -21.05 -4.78
C GLY A 178 -5.80 -21.76 -3.44
N LEU A 179 -6.39 -22.97 -3.39
CA LEU A 179 -6.41 -23.79 -2.17
C LEU A 179 -4.99 -24.18 -1.71
N GLU A 180 -4.11 -24.53 -2.63
CA GLU A 180 -2.72 -24.85 -2.30
C GLU A 180 -1.95 -23.63 -1.76
N GLU A 181 -2.22 -22.45 -2.26
CA GLU A 181 -1.62 -21.21 -1.75
C GLU A 181 -2.13 -20.89 -0.33
N GLU A 182 -3.43 -21.01 -0.09
CA GLU A 182 -4.02 -20.86 1.24
C GLU A 182 -3.45 -21.91 2.22
N ARG A 183 -3.19 -23.15 1.77
CA ARG A 183 -2.55 -24.20 2.59
C ARG A 183 -1.11 -23.83 2.94
N ARG A 184 -0.35 -23.25 2.01
CA ARG A 184 1.00 -22.73 2.31
C ARG A 184 0.94 -21.60 3.34
N LEU A 185 -0.07 -20.76 3.24
CA LEU A 185 -0.28 -19.67 4.19
C LEU A 185 -0.67 -20.22 5.57
N ALA A 186 -1.47 -21.28 5.64
CA ALA A 186 -1.77 -21.99 6.89
C ALA A 186 -0.48 -22.53 7.53
N TYR A 187 0.36 -23.18 6.75
CA TYR A 187 1.68 -23.65 7.21
C TYR A 187 2.54 -22.51 7.74
N VAL A 188 2.57 -21.36 7.03
CA VAL A 188 3.29 -20.18 7.53
C VAL A 188 2.75 -19.77 8.89
N GLY A 189 1.44 -19.63 9.08
CA GLY A 189 0.84 -19.23 10.35
C GLY A 189 1.18 -20.17 11.50
N ILE A 190 1.02 -21.47 11.29
CA ILE A 190 1.30 -22.51 12.29
C ILE A 190 2.77 -22.47 12.73
N THR A 191 3.67 -22.34 11.78
CA THR A 191 5.12 -22.33 12.04
C THR A 191 5.66 -21.03 12.65
N ARG A 192 4.81 -20.04 12.89
CA ARG A 192 5.22 -18.80 13.61
C ARG A 192 5.30 -19.01 15.12
N ALA A 193 4.64 -20.02 15.65
CA ALA A 193 4.65 -20.30 17.08
C ALA A 193 5.91 -21.09 17.51
N ARG A 194 6.70 -20.52 18.43
CA ARG A 194 7.84 -21.21 19.04
C ARG A 194 7.43 -22.18 20.13
N ARG A 195 6.38 -21.87 20.89
CA ARG A 195 5.99 -22.61 22.10
C ARG A 195 4.52 -22.98 22.15
N LYS A 196 3.61 -22.05 21.85
CA LYS A 196 2.17 -22.27 21.97
C LYS A 196 1.43 -21.74 20.73
N LEU A 197 0.55 -22.56 20.21
CA LEU A 197 -0.34 -22.22 19.11
C LEU A 197 -1.78 -22.42 19.54
N PHE A 198 -2.62 -21.43 19.31
CA PHE A 198 -4.05 -21.47 19.50
C PHE A 198 -4.76 -21.22 18.18
N ILE A 199 -5.49 -22.22 17.70
CA ILE A 199 -6.33 -22.10 16.50
C ILE A 199 -7.78 -22.06 16.97
N SER A 200 -8.55 -21.08 16.49
CA SER A 200 -9.94 -20.94 16.86
C SER A 200 -10.84 -20.58 15.69
N PHE A 201 -12.10 -21.00 15.80
CA PHE A 201 -13.17 -20.68 14.88
C PHE A 201 -14.45 -20.35 15.67
N ALA A 202 -15.34 -19.56 15.06
CA ALA A 202 -16.64 -19.27 15.65
C ALA A 202 -17.66 -20.32 15.19
N ALA A 203 -18.55 -20.76 16.08
CA ALA A 203 -19.68 -21.62 15.70
C ALA A 203 -20.74 -20.83 14.89
N ASN A 204 -20.91 -19.55 15.23
CA ASN A 204 -21.80 -18.64 14.53
C ASN A 204 -21.12 -17.29 14.37
N ARG A 205 -21.30 -16.66 13.20
CA ARG A 205 -20.72 -15.36 12.88
C ARG A 205 -21.79 -14.41 12.36
N ARG A 206 -21.70 -13.15 12.76
CA ARG A 206 -22.56 -12.11 12.22
C ARG A 206 -21.95 -11.52 10.96
N ILE A 207 -22.58 -11.78 9.79
CA ILE A 207 -22.14 -11.30 8.49
C ILE A 207 -23.25 -10.41 7.92
N HIS A 208 -22.94 -9.18 7.54
CA HIS A 208 -23.92 -8.20 7.03
C HIS A 208 -25.18 -8.05 7.92
N GLY A 209 -24.98 -8.11 9.24
CA GLY A 209 -26.07 -7.96 10.21
C GLY A 209 -26.85 -9.23 10.52
N LEU A 210 -26.67 -10.33 9.81
CA LEU A 210 -27.33 -11.63 10.01
C LEU A 210 -26.41 -12.63 10.67
N TRP A 211 -26.93 -13.43 11.61
CA TRP A 211 -26.23 -14.55 12.19
C TRP A 211 -26.24 -15.75 11.25
N GLN A 212 -25.08 -16.27 10.95
CA GLN A 212 -24.86 -17.44 10.10
C GLN A 212 -24.03 -18.48 10.86
N SER A 213 -24.37 -19.74 10.68
CA SER A 213 -23.54 -20.85 11.19
C SER A 213 -22.24 -20.91 10.40
N ALA A 214 -21.11 -20.92 11.08
CA ALA A 214 -19.81 -21.06 10.47
C ALA A 214 -19.38 -22.55 10.46
N ILE A 215 -18.69 -22.94 9.40
CA ILE A 215 -18.13 -24.28 9.24
C ILE A 215 -16.65 -24.20 9.56
N PRO A 216 -16.10 -25.07 10.43
CA PRO A 216 -14.66 -25.11 10.68
C PRO A 216 -13.86 -25.26 9.38
N SER A 217 -12.72 -24.58 9.29
CA SER A 217 -11.82 -24.70 8.15
C SER A 217 -11.41 -26.15 7.91
N ARG A 218 -11.39 -26.57 6.66
CA ARG A 218 -10.86 -27.88 6.24
C ARG A 218 -9.42 -28.12 6.69
N PHE A 219 -8.63 -27.06 6.87
CA PHE A 219 -7.25 -27.18 7.36
C PHE A 219 -7.15 -27.67 8.80
N ILE A 220 -8.23 -27.57 9.59
CA ILE A 220 -8.25 -28.11 10.96
C ILE A 220 -8.16 -29.64 10.92
N SER A 221 -8.83 -30.29 9.97
CA SER A 221 -8.78 -31.75 9.80
C SER A 221 -7.46 -32.25 9.21
N GLU A 222 -6.63 -31.36 8.68
CA GLU A 222 -5.29 -31.67 8.17
C GLU A 222 -4.21 -31.58 9.27
N LEU A 223 -4.56 -31.08 10.46
CA LEU A 223 -3.62 -31.03 11.59
C LEU A 223 -3.35 -32.44 12.16
N PRO A 224 -2.13 -32.68 12.65
CA PRO A 224 -1.84 -33.97 13.30
C PRO A 224 -2.70 -34.19 14.55
N GLU A 225 -3.26 -35.38 14.71
CA GLU A 225 -3.92 -35.78 15.94
C GLU A 225 -2.87 -35.92 17.06
N ASN A 226 -3.14 -35.30 18.22
CA ASN A 226 -2.29 -35.41 19.40
C ASN A 226 -2.62 -36.68 20.20
#